data_289d6e763587e6c4b158d875e028d82b
#
_entry.id   289d6e763587e6c4b158d875e028d82b
#
_cell.length_a   1.000
_cell.length_b   1.000
_cell.length_c   1.000
_cell.angle_alpha   90.00
_cell.angle_beta   90.00
_cell.angle_gamma   90.00
#
_symmetry.space_group_name_H-M   'P 1'
#
loop_
_entity.id
_entity.type
_entity.pdbx_description
1 polymer ?
#
loop_
_entity_poly.entity_id
_entity_poly.type
_entity_poly.pdbx_seq_one_letter_code
_entity_poly.pdbx_strand_id
1 'polypeptide(L)'
;MNKNKSTITINYGKNQDTLSGKAKEDLSNFFNGLASSLSKPVSIKIDVVDQIDSFATGPNQRTGGITSYLGNNRFKIEFDRFYIDTFDNTQEHYLYPTALHEFAHVEDKITFLNSESNFLKKVENKARTFKEICRNIAFDVWTEFFAYRFTFINCKEYQYPTFLYLVKLYEKLLKEKDRFLSMIKDREPTDQEIGKYIGLVDCFLYSTTMYLAGTTYGKPKHHKYVSKTQNTKSFKYVDSISTNLLKKIYAFIRSRTMKTKEKSFVSLGEFILNNIYDKLNIYVSKDKNTYCLGVYDDKE
;
A
#
# COMPACT_ATOMS: atom_id res chain seq x y z
N MET A 1 6.68 11.99 35.82
CA MET A 1 5.97 12.44 34.61
C MET A 1 5.30 11.23 33.99
N ASN A 2 3.95 11.14 34.10
CA ASN A 2 3.18 10.11 33.41
C ASN A 2 3.28 10.41 31.90
N LYS A 3 4.12 9.68 31.17
CA LYS A 3 4.01 9.66 29.71
C LYS A 3 2.63 9.06 29.41
N ASN A 4 1.73 9.84 28.83
CA ASN A 4 0.47 9.31 28.31
C ASN A 4 0.82 8.11 27.42
N LYS A 5 0.41 6.92 27.83
CA LYS A 5 0.65 5.69 27.06
C LYS A 5 -0.39 5.61 25.94
N SER A 6 0.00 5.04 24.82
CA SER A 6 -0.98 4.64 23.80
C SER A 6 -1.98 3.66 24.40
N THR A 7 -3.23 3.74 23.96
CA THR A 7 -4.30 2.83 24.40
C THR A 7 -4.69 1.93 23.24
N ILE A 8 -4.81 0.62 23.51
CA ILE A 8 -5.27 -0.36 22.54
C ILE A 8 -6.57 -0.99 23.06
N THR A 9 -7.55 -1.08 22.18
CA THR A 9 -8.78 -1.84 22.40
C THR A 9 -8.91 -2.86 21.27
N ILE A 10 -9.07 -4.14 21.60
CA ILE A 10 -9.19 -5.22 20.64
C ILE A 10 -10.63 -5.74 20.63
N ASN A 11 -11.23 -5.76 19.45
CA ASN A 11 -12.54 -6.36 19.21
C ASN A 11 -12.36 -7.61 18.34
N TYR A 12 -12.62 -8.77 18.92
CA TYR A 12 -12.45 -10.08 18.25
C TYR A 12 -13.64 -10.45 17.35
N GLY A 13 -14.65 -9.59 17.20
CA GLY A 13 -15.82 -9.84 16.35
C GLY A 13 -16.78 -10.90 16.93
N LYS A 14 -17.60 -11.49 16.05
CA LYS A 14 -18.68 -12.40 16.45
C LYS A 14 -18.20 -13.72 17.07
N ASN A 15 -16.96 -14.13 16.81
CA ASN A 15 -16.38 -15.41 17.27
C ASN A 15 -15.40 -15.18 18.42
N GLN A 16 -15.77 -14.37 19.42
CA GLN A 16 -14.93 -14.09 20.61
C GLN A 16 -14.50 -15.37 21.35
N ASP A 17 -15.28 -16.45 21.23
CA ASP A 17 -15.07 -17.68 22.02
C ASP A 17 -14.06 -18.64 21.37
N THR A 18 -13.57 -18.37 20.16
CA THR A 18 -12.60 -19.25 19.48
C THR A 18 -11.18 -19.12 20.01
N LEU A 19 -10.81 -17.96 20.54
CA LEU A 19 -9.49 -17.73 21.13
C LEU A 19 -9.50 -18.01 22.64
N SER A 20 -8.48 -18.74 23.08
CA SER A 20 -8.28 -18.98 24.53
C SER A 20 -8.02 -17.65 25.28
N GLY A 21 -8.30 -17.64 26.60
CA GLY A 21 -8.00 -16.48 27.42
C GLY A 21 -6.52 -16.09 27.38
N LYS A 22 -5.63 -17.08 27.33
CA LYS A 22 -4.18 -16.88 27.22
C LYS A 22 -3.81 -16.25 25.87
N ALA A 23 -4.36 -16.73 24.75
CA ALA A 23 -4.09 -16.17 23.44
C ALA A 23 -4.55 -14.71 23.33
N LYS A 24 -5.69 -14.35 23.93
CA LYS A 24 -6.15 -12.95 24.02
C LYS A 24 -5.19 -12.07 24.82
N GLU A 25 -4.66 -12.58 25.93
CA GLU A 25 -3.66 -11.88 26.76
C GLU A 25 -2.34 -11.68 25.97
N ASP A 26 -1.84 -12.73 25.32
CA ASP A 26 -0.62 -12.70 24.52
C ASP A 26 -0.75 -11.72 23.33
N LEU A 27 -1.88 -11.71 22.62
CA LEU A 27 -2.19 -10.73 21.57
C LEU A 27 -2.24 -9.29 22.13
N SER A 28 -2.89 -9.11 23.28
CA SER A 28 -2.94 -7.80 23.93
C SER A 28 -1.54 -7.29 24.28
N ASN A 29 -0.71 -8.13 24.86
CA ASN A 29 0.68 -7.80 25.20
C ASN A 29 1.50 -7.48 23.96
N PHE A 30 1.34 -8.27 22.90
CA PHE A 30 2.00 -8.06 21.61
C PHE A 30 1.65 -6.68 21.01
N PHE A 31 0.37 -6.36 20.86
CA PHE A 31 -0.04 -5.08 20.28
C PHE A 31 0.31 -3.88 21.19
N ASN A 32 0.23 -4.02 22.51
CA ASN A 32 0.69 -2.99 23.44
C ASN A 32 2.20 -2.75 23.30
N GLY A 33 2.98 -3.80 23.07
CA GLY A 33 4.41 -3.71 22.76
C GLY A 33 4.67 -2.85 21.52
N LEU A 34 3.98 -3.13 20.41
CA LEU A 34 4.08 -2.33 19.18
C LEU A 34 3.66 -0.87 19.41
N ALA A 35 2.54 -0.64 20.09
CA ALA A 35 2.06 0.72 20.36
C ALA A 35 3.00 1.52 21.27
N SER A 36 3.74 0.86 22.13
CA SER A 36 4.73 1.53 23.00
C SER A 36 5.93 2.08 22.24
N SER A 37 6.20 1.56 21.04
CA SER A 37 7.29 2.00 20.16
C SER A 37 6.92 3.21 19.30
N LEU A 38 5.64 3.60 19.22
CA LEU A 38 5.20 4.77 18.46
C LEU A 38 5.76 6.07 19.04
N SER A 39 6.07 7.01 18.17
CA SER A 39 6.68 8.30 18.54
C SER A 39 5.80 9.20 19.41
N LYS A 40 4.48 8.98 19.39
CA LYS A 40 3.48 9.68 20.21
C LYS A 40 2.39 8.76 20.70
N PRO A 41 1.77 9.10 21.86
CA PRO A 41 0.59 8.41 22.35
C PRO A 41 -0.59 8.56 21.39
N VAL A 42 -1.24 7.45 21.10
CA VAL A 42 -2.44 7.36 20.25
C VAL A 42 -3.45 6.39 20.85
N SER A 43 -4.69 6.47 20.38
CA SER A 43 -5.72 5.47 20.67
C SER A 43 -5.92 4.59 19.43
N ILE A 44 -5.71 3.30 19.57
CA ILE A 44 -5.84 2.33 18.46
C ILE A 44 -6.95 1.35 18.79
N LYS A 45 -7.95 1.28 17.92
CA LYS A 45 -8.96 0.23 17.92
C LYS A 45 -8.54 -0.84 16.92
N ILE A 46 -8.38 -2.07 17.38
CA ILE A 46 -8.11 -3.23 16.53
C ILE A 46 -9.41 -4.00 16.38
N ASP A 47 -9.86 -4.17 15.13
CA ASP A 47 -11.01 -5.02 14.80
C ASP A 47 -10.52 -6.27 14.06
N VAL A 48 -10.89 -7.45 14.54
CA VAL A 48 -10.67 -8.73 13.84
C VAL A 48 -11.87 -9.00 12.96
N VAL A 49 -11.65 -9.08 11.66
CA VAL A 49 -12.70 -9.28 10.65
C VAL A 49 -12.49 -10.60 9.91
N ASP A 50 -13.58 -11.25 9.47
CA ASP A 50 -13.49 -12.56 8.84
C ASP A 50 -12.78 -12.53 7.49
N GLN A 51 -12.92 -11.43 6.77
CA GLN A 51 -12.20 -11.14 5.52
C GLN A 51 -12.10 -9.63 5.32
N ILE A 52 -10.96 -9.19 4.83
CA ILE A 52 -10.79 -7.81 4.38
C ILE A 52 -11.01 -7.78 2.88
N ASP A 53 -12.06 -7.08 2.45
CA ASP A 53 -12.31 -6.81 1.04
C ASP A 53 -11.35 -5.75 0.54
N SER A 54 -10.35 -6.16 -0.22
CA SER A 54 -9.40 -5.27 -0.87
C SER A 54 -9.44 -5.49 -2.38
N PHE A 55 -9.71 -4.44 -3.14
CA PHE A 55 -9.60 -4.46 -4.60
C PHE A 55 -8.16 -4.59 -5.09
N ALA A 56 -7.18 -4.26 -4.25
CA ALA A 56 -5.75 -4.31 -4.59
C ALA A 56 -5.15 -5.71 -4.55
N THR A 57 -5.85 -6.69 -3.98
CA THR A 57 -5.38 -8.07 -3.94
C THR A 57 -5.95 -8.85 -5.13
N GLY A 58 -5.07 -9.50 -5.89
CA GLY A 58 -5.50 -10.42 -6.96
C GLY A 58 -6.38 -11.55 -6.40
N PRO A 59 -7.12 -12.28 -7.25
CA PRO A 59 -7.91 -13.43 -6.83
C PRO A 59 -7.00 -14.41 -6.07
N ASN A 60 -7.40 -14.75 -4.85
CA ASN A 60 -6.69 -15.60 -3.88
C ASN A 60 -5.59 -14.92 -3.03
N GLN A 61 -5.45 -13.59 -3.05
CA GLN A 61 -4.63 -12.90 -2.06
C GLN A 61 -5.52 -12.24 -1.01
N ARG A 62 -5.23 -12.49 0.27
CA ARG A 62 -5.89 -11.84 1.40
C ARG A 62 -5.09 -10.61 1.79
N THR A 63 -5.77 -9.50 2.03
CA THR A 63 -5.18 -8.35 2.71
C THR A 63 -5.06 -8.70 4.18
N GLY A 64 -3.84 -8.61 4.73
CA GLY A 64 -3.60 -8.99 6.12
C GLY A 64 -4.12 -7.98 7.12
N GLY A 65 -4.05 -6.68 6.77
CA GLY A 65 -4.50 -5.59 7.62
C GLY A 65 -4.86 -4.34 6.82
N ILE A 66 -5.58 -3.42 7.43
CA ILE A 66 -5.87 -2.08 6.91
C ILE A 66 -5.87 -1.08 8.06
N THR A 67 -5.11 0.00 7.92
CA THR A 67 -5.05 1.11 8.88
C THR A 67 -5.82 2.33 8.41
N SER A 68 -6.78 2.77 9.22
CA SER A 68 -7.58 3.97 9.01
C SER A 68 -7.33 5.01 10.10
N TYR A 69 -7.27 6.30 9.73
CA TYR A 69 -7.22 7.42 10.68
C TYR A 69 -8.62 7.93 10.98
N LEU A 70 -9.01 7.98 12.25
CA LEU A 70 -10.34 8.38 12.72
C LEU A 70 -10.41 9.83 13.24
N GLY A 71 -9.31 10.59 13.11
CA GLY A 71 -9.21 11.93 13.70
C GLY A 71 -8.78 11.91 15.18
N ASN A 72 -8.27 13.05 15.67
CA ASN A 72 -7.91 13.25 17.08
C ASN A 72 -6.94 12.18 17.65
N ASN A 73 -5.90 11.83 16.89
CA ASN A 73 -4.93 10.78 17.24
C ASN A 73 -5.58 9.40 17.51
N ARG A 74 -6.71 9.13 16.88
CA ARG A 74 -7.38 7.83 16.93
C ARG A 74 -7.21 7.11 15.61
N PHE A 75 -6.89 5.82 15.70
CA PHE A 75 -6.71 4.94 14.56
C PHE A 75 -7.58 3.70 14.71
N LYS A 76 -7.92 3.11 13.59
CA LYS A 76 -8.53 1.79 13.50
C LYS A 76 -7.60 0.92 12.66
N ILE A 77 -7.30 -0.28 13.14
CA ILE A 77 -6.60 -1.30 12.37
C ILE A 77 -7.55 -2.50 12.27
N GLU A 78 -7.84 -2.94 11.06
CA GLU A 78 -8.56 -4.17 10.80
C GLU A 78 -7.58 -5.26 10.43
N PHE A 79 -7.62 -6.40 11.12
CA PHE A 79 -6.85 -7.59 10.75
C PHE A 79 -7.77 -8.69 10.24
N ASP A 80 -7.39 -9.32 9.13
CA ASP A 80 -8.04 -10.56 8.68
C ASP A 80 -7.85 -11.65 9.75
N ARG A 81 -8.93 -12.32 10.10
CA ARG A 81 -8.99 -13.35 11.14
C ARG A 81 -7.93 -14.43 10.95
N PHE A 82 -7.64 -14.83 9.71
CA PHE A 82 -6.61 -15.83 9.42
C PHE A 82 -5.28 -15.52 10.11
N TYR A 83 -4.87 -14.24 10.14
CA TYR A 83 -3.60 -13.84 10.75
C TYR A 83 -3.65 -13.87 12.28
N ILE A 84 -4.81 -13.62 12.87
CA ILE A 84 -5.02 -13.71 14.33
C ILE A 84 -5.10 -15.18 14.78
N ASP A 85 -5.82 -16.02 14.05
CA ASP A 85 -5.96 -17.43 14.39
C ASP A 85 -4.63 -18.19 14.24
N THR A 86 -3.76 -17.80 13.30
CA THR A 86 -2.41 -18.37 13.18
C THR A 86 -1.50 -18.01 14.34
N PHE A 87 -1.76 -16.91 15.06
CA PHE A 87 -1.02 -16.53 16.26
C PHE A 87 -1.24 -17.53 17.41
N ASP A 88 -2.48 -18.00 17.62
CA ASP A 88 -2.80 -19.01 18.64
C ASP A 88 -2.10 -20.36 18.38
N ASN A 89 -1.77 -20.67 17.13
CA ASN A 89 -1.12 -21.89 16.68
C ASN A 89 0.42 -21.84 16.63
N THR A 90 1.07 -20.94 17.39
CA THR A 90 2.53 -20.76 17.40
C THR A 90 3.16 -20.26 16.10
N GLN A 91 2.35 -19.85 15.12
CA GLN A 91 2.82 -19.30 13.85
C GLN A 91 2.82 -17.75 13.88
N GLU A 92 3.58 -17.18 14.80
CA GLU A 92 3.76 -15.72 14.92
C GLU A 92 4.24 -15.05 13.61
N HIS A 93 4.84 -15.84 12.73
CA HIS A 93 5.48 -15.36 11.52
C HIS A 93 4.57 -14.60 10.56
N TYR A 94 3.27 -14.91 10.53
CA TYR A 94 2.34 -14.22 9.61
C TYR A 94 1.77 -12.93 10.20
N LEU A 95 1.39 -12.94 11.48
CA LEU A 95 0.83 -11.75 12.14
C LEU A 95 1.89 -10.68 12.36
N TYR A 96 3.11 -11.06 12.78
CA TYR A 96 4.15 -10.11 13.17
C TYR A 96 4.51 -9.11 12.07
N PRO A 97 4.90 -9.54 10.85
CA PRO A 97 5.19 -8.61 9.77
C PRO A 97 3.98 -7.78 9.34
N THR A 98 2.77 -8.37 9.34
CA THR A 98 1.54 -7.65 9.01
C THR A 98 1.26 -6.57 10.05
N ALA A 99 1.37 -6.88 11.34
CA ALA A 99 1.17 -5.91 12.39
C ALA A 99 2.23 -4.79 12.36
N LEU A 100 3.49 -5.12 12.11
CA LEU A 100 4.55 -4.11 11.92
C LEU A 100 4.23 -3.16 10.77
N HIS A 101 3.70 -3.70 9.66
CA HIS A 101 3.30 -2.91 8.50
C HIS A 101 2.17 -1.93 8.86
N GLU A 102 1.12 -2.41 9.51
CA GLU A 102 -0.02 -1.57 9.90
C GLU A 102 0.36 -0.52 10.96
N PHE A 103 1.20 -0.87 11.93
CA PHE A 103 1.72 0.10 12.91
C PHE A 103 2.67 1.12 12.28
N ALA A 104 3.39 0.76 11.21
CA ALA A 104 4.16 1.72 10.44
C ALA A 104 3.28 2.76 9.76
N HIS A 105 2.11 2.39 9.25
CA HIS A 105 1.13 3.36 8.74
C HIS A 105 0.64 4.32 9.84
N VAL A 106 0.45 3.83 11.08
CA VAL A 106 0.12 4.70 12.23
C VAL A 106 1.25 5.70 12.46
N GLU A 107 2.50 5.25 12.51
CA GLU A 107 3.68 6.11 12.74
C GLU A 107 3.86 7.15 11.64
N ASP A 108 3.71 6.75 10.37
CA ASP A 108 3.80 7.66 9.23
C ASP A 108 2.72 8.76 9.31
N LYS A 109 1.47 8.37 9.58
CA LYS A 109 0.36 9.31 9.75
C LYS A 109 0.57 10.25 10.95
N ILE A 110 1.09 9.76 12.08
CA ILE A 110 1.46 10.60 13.22
C ILE A 110 2.51 11.66 12.79
N THR A 111 3.51 11.25 12.02
CA THR A 111 4.56 12.14 11.53
C THR A 111 3.99 13.23 10.62
N PHE A 112 3.08 12.88 9.72
CA PHE A 112 2.38 13.85 8.87
C PHE A 112 1.45 14.78 9.66
N LEU A 113 0.70 14.26 10.62
CA LEU A 113 -0.18 15.06 11.49
C LEU A 113 0.60 16.11 12.29
N ASN A 114 1.84 15.78 12.68
CA ASN A 114 2.70 16.70 13.43
C ASN A 114 3.27 17.80 12.56
N SER A 115 3.52 17.51 11.29
CA SER A 115 4.07 18.49 10.36
C SER A 115 3.01 19.36 9.71
N GLU A 116 1.81 18.80 9.43
CA GLU A 116 0.68 19.53 8.84
C GLU A 116 -0.66 18.79 9.01
N SER A 117 -1.44 19.20 9.99
CA SER A 117 -2.79 18.65 10.23
C SER A 117 -3.74 18.78 9.01
N ASN A 118 -3.49 19.73 8.12
CA ASN A 118 -4.30 19.97 6.91
C ASN A 118 -3.91 19.06 5.74
N PHE A 119 -2.73 18.44 5.74
CA PHE A 119 -2.28 17.62 4.62
C PHE A 119 -3.08 16.31 4.52
N LEU A 120 -3.23 15.59 5.63
CA LEU A 120 -4.02 14.35 5.65
C LEU A 120 -5.47 14.60 5.28
N LYS A 121 -6.08 15.68 5.78
CA LYS A 121 -7.45 16.06 5.37
C LYS A 121 -7.58 16.31 3.86
N LYS A 122 -6.53 16.83 3.22
CA LYS A 122 -6.51 17.05 1.76
C LYS A 122 -6.39 15.75 0.98
N VAL A 123 -5.67 14.75 1.52
CA VAL A 123 -5.47 13.46 0.85
C VAL A 123 -6.69 12.54 1.03
N GLU A 124 -7.37 12.61 2.17
CA GLU A 124 -8.56 11.80 2.48
C GLU A 124 -9.84 12.29 1.76
N ASN A 125 -9.83 13.49 1.20
CA ASN A 125 -10.96 14.03 0.44
C ASN A 125 -10.96 13.54 -1.02
N LYS A 126 -12.17 13.43 -1.60
CA LYS A 126 -12.31 13.19 -3.05
C LYS A 126 -11.55 14.26 -3.84
N ALA A 127 -10.72 13.81 -4.77
CA ALA A 127 -9.94 14.72 -5.60
C ALA A 127 -10.86 15.55 -6.53
N ARG A 128 -10.66 16.87 -6.51
CA ARG A 128 -11.39 17.83 -7.34
C ARG A 128 -10.53 18.41 -8.45
N THR A 129 -9.25 18.13 -8.43
CA THR A 129 -8.28 18.60 -9.42
C THR A 129 -7.30 17.47 -9.76
N PHE A 130 -6.72 17.54 -10.96
CA PHE A 130 -5.67 16.62 -11.39
C PHE A 130 -4.49 16.57 -10.40
N LYS A 131 -4.10 17.74 -9.88
CA LYS A 131 -3.03 17.85 -8.87
C LYS A 131 -3.37 17.07 -7.59
N GLU A 132 -4.64 17.04 -7.19
CA GLU A 132 -5.10 16.29 -6.01
C GLU A 132 -5.06 14.78 -6.27
N ILE A 133 -5.44 14.32 -7.46
CA ILE A 133 -5.26 12.90 -7.85
C ILE A 133 -3.78 12.51 -7.78
N CYS A 134 -2.90 13.29 -8.41
CA CYS A 134 -1.46 13.03 -8.36
C CYS A 134 -0.95 12.93 -6.94
N ARG A 135 -1.39 13.84 -6.06
CA ARG A 135 -0.99 13.84 -4.66
C ARG A 135 -1.50 12.60 -3.91
N ASN A 136 -2.76 12.21 -4.13
CA ASN A 136 -3.35 11.07 -3.45
C ASN A 136 -2.64 9.75 -3.85
N ILE A 137 -2.47 9.50 -5.15
CA ILE A 137 -1.73 8.32 -5.65
C ILE A 137 -0.29 8.29 -5.12
N ALA A 138 0.38 9.43 -5.10
CA ALA A 138 1.74 9.51 -4.59
C ALA A 138 1.81 9.28 -3.07
N PHE A 139 0.80 9.72 -2.33
CA PHE A 139 0.71 9.49 -0.90
C PHE A 139 0.52 8.01 -0.59
N ASP A 140 -0.35 7.32 -1.32
CA ASP A 140 -0.57 5.88 -1.15
C ASP A 140 0.73 5.10 -1.41
N VAL A 141 1.43 5.40 -2.51
CA VAL A 141 2.73 4.76 -2.81
C VAL A 141 3.78 5.07 -1.75
N TRP A 142 3.81 6.30 -1.24
CA TRP A 142 4.74 6.68 -0.18
C TRP A 142 4.46 5.94 1.12
N THR A 143 3.20 5.89 1.58
CA THR A 143 2.84 5.24 2.84
C THR A 143 3.15 3.74 2.78
N GLU A 144 2.88 3.09 1.65
CA GLU A 144 3.24 1.70 1.40
C GLU A 144 4.77 1.49 1.39
N PHE A 145 5.52 2.36 0.69
CA PHE A 145 6.99 2.28 0.69
C PHE A 145 7.57 2.39 2.11
N PHE A 146 7.05 3.32 2.90
CA PHE A 146 7.48 3.53 4.28
C PHE A 146 7.15 2.31 5.14
N ALA A 147 5.93 1.80 5.08
CA ALA A 147 5.46 0.66 5.86
C ALA A 147 6.24 -0.62 5.52
N TYR A 148 6.44 -0.94 4.24
CA TYR A 148 7.26 -2.08 3.83
C TYR A 148 8.72 -1.93 4.28
N ARG A 149 9.31 -0.75 4.12
CA ARG A 149 10.67 -0.50 4.56
C ARG A 149 10.82 -0.69 6.07
N PHE A 150 9.88 -0.16 6.85
CA PHE A 150 9.86 -0.34 8.30
C PHE A 150 9.76 -1.83 8.67
N THR A 151 8.88 -2.57 8.00
CA THR A 151 8.71 -4.01 8.20
C THR A 151 10.00 -4.78 7.90
N PHE A 152 10.65 -4.53 6.78
CA PHE A 152 11.90 -5.21 6.41
C PHE A 152 13.06 -4.91 7.37
N ILE A 153 13.11 -3.71 7.95
CA ILE A 153 14.10 -3.36 8.95
C ILE A 153 13.92 -4.18 10.23
N ASN A 154 12.68 -4.41 10.63
CA ASN A 154 12.32 -5.03 11.89
C ASN A 154 11.98 -6.53 11.80
N CYS A 155 11.74 -7.05 10.60
CA CYS A 155 11.44 -8.46 10.34
C CYS A 155 12.31 -8.97 9.17
N LYS A 156 13.48 -9.51 9.48
CA LYS A 156 14.47 -9.97 8.46
C LYS A 156 13.99 -11.16 7.63
N GLU A 157 13.05 -11.92 8.15
CA GLU A 157 12.49 -13.11 7.51
C GLU A 157 11.38 -12.76 6.52
N TYR A 158 10.86 -11.53 6.58
CA TYR A 158 9.81 -11.10 5.68
C TYR A 158 10.34 -10.96 4.25
N GLN A 159 9.73 -11.72 3.34
CA GLN A 159 10.17 -11.77 1.95
C GLN A 159 9.47 -10.70 1.12
N TYR A 160 10.21 -10.10 0.21
CA TYR A 160 9.67 -9.16 -0.78
C TYR A 160 9.70 -9.77 -2.19
N PRO A 161 8.86 -9.26 -3.13
CA PRO A 161 8.83 -9.75 -4.50
C PRO A 161 10.20 -9.70 -5.16
N THR A 162 10.51 -10.70 -5.99
CA THR A 162 11.71 -10.64 -6.82
C THR A 162 11.47 -9.76 -8.04
N PHE A 163 12.53 -9.24 -8.65
CA PHE A 163 12.41 -8.49 -9.90
C PHE A 163 11.75 -9.32 -11.02
N LEU A 164 12.07 -10.61 -11.10
CA LEU A 164 11.45 -11.52 -12.08
C LEU A 164 9.94 -11.68 -11.85
N TYR A 165 9.49 -11.67 -10.59
CA TYR A 165 8.06 -11.67 -10.26
C TYR A 165 7.38 -10.42 -10.82
N LEU A 166 7.98 -9.23 -10.68
CA LEU A 166 7.44 -7.99 -11.22
C LEU A 166 7.33 -8.03 -12.75
N VAL A 167 8.34 -8.57 -13.43
CA VAL A 167 8.29 -8.74 -14.89
C VAL A 167 7.13 -9.65 -15.30
N LYS A 168 6.97 -10.80 -14.65
CA LYS A 168 5.84 -11.73 -14.90
C LYS A 168 4.48 -11.09 -14.60
N LEU A 169 4.39 -10.31 -13.52
CA LEU A 169 3.17 -9.59 -13.16
C LEU A 169 2.81 -8.54 -14.22
N TYR A 170 3.79 -7.80 -14.72
CA TYR A 170 3.59 -6.84 -15.80
C TYR A 170 3.16 -7.53 -17.10
N GLU A 171 3.76 -8.66 -17.46
CA GLU A 171 3.35 -9.45 -18.64
C GLU A 171 1.92 -9.98 -18.51
N LYS A 172 1.51 -10.38 -17.30
CA LYS A 172 0.12 -10.72 -17.02
C LYS A 172 -0.81 -9.52 -17.20
N LEU A 173 -0.42 -8.36 -16.69
CA LEU A 173 -1.18 -7.12 -16.86
C LEU A 173 -1.37 -6.74 -18.33
N LEU A 174 -0.35 -6.89 -19.17
CA LEU A 174 -0.49 -6.62 -20.61
C LEU A 174 -1.55 -7.53 -21.26
N LYS A 175 -1.58 -8.81 -20.90
CA LYS A 175 -2.59 -9.75 -21.40
C LYS A 175 -4.01 -9.37 -20.91
N GLU A 176 -4.15 -8.99 -19.64
CA GLU A 176 -5.43 -8.55 -19.10
C GLU A 176 -5.87 -7.22 -19.70
N LYS A 177 -4.93 -6.30 -20.00
CA LYS A 177 -5.21 -5.09 -20.77
C LYS A 177 -5.83 -5.42 -22.13
N ASP A 178 -5.17 -6.26 -22.93
CA ASP A 178 -5.65 -6.61 -24.25
C ASP A 178 -7.04 -7.27 -24.20
N ARG A 179 -7.26 -8.14 -23.21
CA ARG A 179 -8.56 -8.77 -22.95
C ARG A 179 -9.62 -7.74 -22.58
N PHE A 180 -9.29 -6.79 -21.69
CA PHE A 180 -10.21 -5.76 -21.25
C PHE A 180 -10.57 -4.82 -22.40
N LEU A 181 -9.57 -4.37 -23.19
CA LEU A 181 -9.79 -3.52 -24.35
C LEU A 181 -10.64 -4.22 -25.42
N SER A 182 -10.45 -5.52 -25.64
CA SER A 182 -11.33 -6.29 -26.54
C SER A 182 -12.79 -6.30 -26.03
N MET A 183 -12.97 -6.51 -24.74
CA MET A 183 -14.31 -6.56 -24.13
C MET A 183 -15.07 -5.22 -24.25
N ILE A 184 -14.40 -4.07 -24.04
CA ILE A 184 -15.05 -2.76 -24.11
C ILE A 184 -15.43 -2.33 -25.53
N LYS A 185 -14.88 -2.97 -26.56
CA LYS A 185 -15.31 -2.77 -27.96
C LYS A 185 -16.67 -3.41 -28.23
N ASP A 186 -16.98 -4.49 -27.53
CA ASP A 186 -18.21 -5.24 -27.73
C ASP A 186 -19.36 -4.73 -26.83
N ARG A 187 -19.03 -4.16 -25.67
CA ARG A 187 -20.02 -3.64 -24.70
C ARG A 187 -19.40 -2.69 -23.69
N GLU A 188 -20.22 -1.88 -23.06
CA GLU A 188 -19.78 -1.07 -21.91
C GLU A 188 -19.36 -1.97 -20.71
N PRO A 189 -18.22 -1.69 -20.08
CA PRO A 189 -17.78 -2.41 -18.90
C PRO A 189 -18.61 -2.00 -17.68
N THR A 190 -18.83 -2.93 -16.77
CA THR A 190 -19.42 -2.63 -15.47
C THR A 190 -18.38 -1.98 -14.54
N ASP A 191 -18.83 -1.21 -13.54
CA ASP A 191 -17.96 -0.62 -12.52
C ASP A 191 -17.10 -1.68 -11.82
N GLN A 192 -17.63 -2.90 -11.60
CA GLN A 192 -16.90 -4.00 -11.01
C GLN A 192 -15.75 -4.48 -11.91
N GLU A 193 -15.94 -4.52 -13.22
CA GLU A 193 -14.90 -4.94 -14.17
C GLU A 193 -13.80 -3.87 -14.27
N ILE A 194 -14.19 -2.60 -14.31
CA ILE A 194 -13.27 -1.46 -14.25
C ILE A 194 -12.45 -1.51 -12.95
N GLY A 195 -13.13 -1.66 -11.81
CA GLY A 195 -12.49 -1.74 -10.50
C GLY A 195 -11.50 -2.92 -10.38
N LYS A 196 -11.86 -4.09 -10.92
CA LYS A 196 -10.96 -5.25 -10.96
C LYS A 196 -9.72 -4.98 -11.81
N TYR A 197 -9.87 -4.33 -12.96
CA TYR A 197 -8.74 -4.06 -13.83
C TYR A 197 -7.80 -3.02 -13.21
N ILE A 198 -8.33 -1.92 -12.66
CA ILE A 198 -7.55 -0.93 -11.92
C ILE A 198 -6.84 -1.58 -10.73
N GLY A 199 -7.52 -2.43 -9.96
CA GLY A 199 -6.94 -3.16 -8.83
C GLY A 199 -5.76 -4.06 -9.21
N LEU A 200 -5.73 -4.63 -10.41
CA LEU A 200 -4.56 -5.38 -10.92
C LEU A 200 -3.37 -4.45 -11.19
N VAL A 201 -3.62 -3.24 -11.68
CA VAL A 201 -2.57 -2.24 -11.89
C VAL A 201 -2.02 -1.73 -10.56
N ASP A 202 -2.89 -1.51 -9.58
CA ASP A 202 -2.50 -1.16 -8.21
C ASP A 202 -1.66 -2.27 -7.57
N CYS A 203 -2.03 -3.54 -7.78
CA CYS A 203 -1.23 -4.69 -7.33
C CYS A 203 0.19 -4.68 -7.91
N PHE A 204 0.36 -4.33 -9.19
CA PHE A 204 1.69 -4.17 -9.80
C PHE A 204 2.45 -2.99 -9.19
N LEU A 205 1.80 -1.86 -8.99
CA LEU A 205 2.39 -0.66 -8.39
C LEU A 205 2.86 -0.94 -6.95
N TYR A 206 2.00 -1.56 -6.12
CA TYR A 206 2.35 -1.90 -4.73
C TYR A 206 3.41 -2.99 -4.64
N SER A 207 3.37 -4.02 -5.50
CA SER A 207 4.44 -5.02 -5.58
C SER A 207 5.78 -4.39 -5.97
N THR A 208 5.77 -3.42 -6.89
CA THR A 208 6.97 -2.65 -7.26
C THR A 208 7.47 -1.82 -6.09
N THR A 209 6.58 -1.17 -5.36
CA THR A 209 6.89 -0.38 -4.16
C THR A 209 7.50 -1.26 -3.06
N MET A 210 6.93 -2.44 -2.81
CA MET A 210 7.44 -3.42 -1.86
C MET A 210 8.84 -3.91 -2.26
N TYR A 211 9.06 -4.24 -3.54
CA TYR A 211 10.37 -4.60 -4.08
C TYR A 211 11.40 -3.50 -3.83
N LEU A 212 11.05 -2.24 -4.13
CA LEU A 212 11.94 -1.10 -3.94
C LEU A 212 12.27 -0.87 -2.45
N ALA A 213 11.29 -1.00 -1.57
CA ALA A 213 11.49 -0.90 -0.12
C ALA A 213 12.47 -1.97 0.37
N GLY A 214 12.29 -3.23 -0.06
CA GLY A 214 13.17 -4.34 0.31
C GLY A 214 14.60 -4.21 -0.23
N THR A 215 14.75 -3.81 -1.50
CA THR A 215 16.07 -3.66 -2.13
C THR A 215 16.87 -2.47 -1.60
N THR A 216 16.21 -1.44 -1.10
CA THR A 216 16.89 -0.27 -0.49
C THR A 216 17.36 -0.52 0.93
N TYR A 217 16.82 -1.53 1.60
CA TYR A 217 17.25 -1.94 2.92
C TYR A 217 18.42 -2.93 2.88
N GLY A 218 18.34 -3.96 2.02
CA GLY A 218 19.37 -4.97 1.84
C GLY A 218 20.42 -4.53 0.81
N LYS A 219 21.68 -4.90 0.99
CA LYS A 219 22.65 -4.80 -0.12
C LYS A 219 22.04 -5.53 -1.31
N PRO A 220 21.93 -4.90 -2.51
CA PRO A 220 21.27 -5.49 -3.65
C PRO A 220 22.02 -6.74 -4.12
N LYS A 221 21.76 -7.90 -3.50
CA LYS A 221 22.31 -9.19 -3.93
C LYS A 221 21.72 -9.64 -5.27
N HIS A 222 20.66 -8.99 -5.75
CA HIS A 222 19.84 -9.50 -6.84
C HIS A 222 20.12 -8.96 -8.24
N HIS A 223 20.92 -7.89 -8.40
CA HIS A 223 21.28 -7.43 -9.75
C HIS A 223 22.27 -8.35 -10.51
N LYS A 224 22.86 -9.35 -9.83
CA LYS A 224 23.84 -10.25 -10.45
C LYS A 224 23.27 -11.47 -11.20
N TYR A 225 21.97 -11.74 -11.09
CA TYR A 225 21.33 -12.92 -11.73
C TYR A 225 20.48 -12.59 -12.96
N VAL A 226 20.77 -11.50 -13.64
CA VAL A 226 20.16 -11.23 -14.93
C VAL A 226 20.89 -12.07 -15.99
N SER A 227 20.36 -13.24 -16.30
CA SER A 227 20.87 -14.03 -17.42
C SER A 227 20.64 -13.27 -18.74
N LYS A 228 21.47 -13.54 -19.76
CA LYS A 228 21.37 -12.94 -21.09
C LYS A 228 20.01 -13.11 -21.79
N THR A 229 19.14 -13.99 -21.27
CA THR A 229 17.78 -14.27 -21.75
C THR A 229 16.72 -13.24 -21.34
N GLN A 230 17.05 -12.26 -20.50
CA GLN A 230 16.09 -11.32 -19.90
C GLN A 230 16.05 -9.93 -20.56
N ASN A 231 16.43 -9.83 -21.83
CA ASN A 231 16.41 -8.55 -22.56
C ASN A 231 15.06 -8.28 -23.26
N THR A 232 13.94 -8.69 -22.64
CA THR A 232 12.59 -8.46 -23.19
C THR A 232 12.16 -7.00 -23.02
N LYS A 233 11.15 -6.58 -23.81
CA LYS A 233 10.55 -5.25 -23.67
C LYS A 233 9.98 -5.05 -22.25
N SER A 234 9.31 -6.07 -21.71
CA SER A 234 8.75 -6.07 -20.35
C SER A 234 9.84 -5.87 -19.28
N PHE A 235 10.97 -6.56 -19.42
CA PHE A 235 12.11 -6.41 -18.50
C PHE A 235 12.62 -4.97 -18.49
N LYS A 236 12.91 -4.41 -19.67
CA LYS A 236 13.40 -3.02 -19.81
C LYS A 236 12.42 -2.01 -19.25
N TYR A 237 11.13 -2.22 -19.48
CA TYR A 237 10.10 -1.35 -18.96
C TYR A 237 10.05 -1.39 -17.42
N VAL A 238 9.98 -2.58 -16.81
CA VAL A 238 9.93 -2.74 -15.36
C VAL A 238 11.19 -2.19 -14.69
N ASP A 239 12.37 -2.38 -15.28
CA ASP A 239 13.63 -1.81 -14.78
C ASP A 239 13.61 -0.28 -14.81
N SER A 240 13.17 0.31 -15.91
CA SER A 240 13.02 1.77 -16.07
C SER A 240 12.03 2.35 -15.07
N ILE A 241 10.86 1.73 -14.93
CA ILE A 241 9.83 2.17 -13.98
C ILE A 241 10.35 2.09 -12.56
N SER A 242 10.91 0.96 -12.14
CA SER A 242 11.44 0.75 -10.79
C SER A 242 12.51 1.79 -10.45
N THR A 243 13.47 2.01 -11.35
CA THR A 243 14.54 2.98 -11.18
C THR A 243 14.02 4.41 -11.03
N ASN A 244 13.08 4.82 -11.88
CA ASN A 244 12.55 6.18 -11.87
C ASN A 244 11.60 6.42 -10.70
N LEU A 245 10.76 5.43 -10.34
CA LEU A 245 9.91 5.48 -9.16
C LEU A 245 10.76 5.68 -7.89
N LEU A 246 11.83 4.91 -7.74
CA LEU A 246 12.76 5.05 -6.61
C LEU A 246 13.39 6.45 -6.55
N LYS A 247 13.83 7.01 -7.70
CA LYS A 247 14.36 8.38 -7.75
C LYS A 247 13.35 9.42 -7.27
N LYS A 248 12.07 9.27 -7.64
CA LYS A 248 10.98 10.17 -7.22
C LYS A 248 10.68 10.04 -5.73
N ILE A 249 10.65 8.83 -5.18
CA ILE A 249 10.50 8.57 -3.75
C ILE A 249 11.66 9.24 -2.97
N TYR A 250 12.90 9.07 -3.42
CA TYR A 250 14.04 9.73 -2.77
C TYR A 250 14.04 11.25 -2.92
N ALA A 251 13.51 11.81 -4.00
CA ALA A 251 13.33 13.25 -4.12
C ALA A 251 12.39 13.79 -3.03
N PHE A 252 11.31 13.04 -2.71
CA PHE A 252 10.44 13.37 -1.59
C PHE A 252 11.16 13.29 -0.24
N ILE A 253 11.90 12.20 0.03
CA ILE A 253 12.67 12.02 1.28
C ILE A 253 13.64 13.18 1.51
N ARG A 254 14.28 13.67 0.45
CA ARG A 254 15.25 14.77 0.52
C ARG A 254 14.62 16.16 0.60
N SER A 255 13.32 16.25 0.39
CA SER A 255 12.61 17.54 0.42
C SER A 255 12.54 18.09 1.85
N ARG A 256 13.10 19.30 2.05
CA ARG A 256 13.27 19.91 3.38
C ARG A 256 12.06 20.72 3.84
N THR A 257 11.30 21.30 2.91
CA THR A 257 10.13 22.14 3.21
C THR A 257 8.84 21.47 2.73
N MET A 258 7.71 21.84 3.33
CA MET A 258 6.40 21.29 2.91
C MET A 258 6.02 21.66 1.47
N LYS A 259 6.37 22.87 1.04
CA LYS A 259 6.16 23.30 -0.36
C LYS A 259 6.92 22.38 -1.33
N THR A 260 8.17 22.03 -1.01
CA THR A 260 8.98 21.11 -1.83
C THR A 260 8.48 19.66 -1.73
N LYS A 261 7.97 19.23 -0.57
CA LYS A 261 7.33 17.93 -0.39
C LYS A 261 6.07 17.81 -1.23
N GLU A 262 5.16 18.79 -1.18
CA GLU A 262 3.94 18.78 -2.01
C GLU A 262 4.27 18.74 -3.51
N LYS A 263 5.25 19.53 -3.97
CA LYS A 263 5.72 19.48 -5.35
C LYS A 263 6.27 18.11 -5.72
N SER A 264 7.01 17.47 -4.82
CA SER A 264 7.56 16.12 -5.04
C SER A 264 6.47 15.06 -5.09
N PHE A 265 5.42 15.15 -4.26
CA PHE A 265 4.26 14.26 -4.34
C PHE A 265 3.54 14.40 -5.68
N VAL A 266 3.21 15.62 -6.09
CA VAL A 266 2.56 15.85 -7.39
C VAL A 266 3.42 15.27 -8.51
N SER A 267 4.72 15.52 -8.51
CA SER A 267 5.64 14.98 -9.53
C SER A 267 5.76 13.45 -9.50
N LEU A 268 5.62 12.82 -8.32
CA LEU A 268 5.56 11.37 -8.19
C LEU A 268 4.24 10.82 -8.77
N GLY A 269 3.10 11.44 -8.44
CA GLY A 269 1.80 11.05 -8.94
C GLY A 269 1.67 11.22 -10.47
N GLU A 270 2.15 12.35 -11.02
CA GLU A 270 2.23 12.56 -12.47
C GLU A 270 3.08 11.47 -13.15
N PHE A 271 4.21 11.10 -12.55
CA PHE A 271 5.04 10.03 -13.09
C PHE A 271 4.28 8.70 -13.11
N ILE A 272 3.57 8.35 -12.04
CA ILE A 272 2.80 7.10 -11.94
C ILE A 272 1.68 7.10 -12.99
N LEU A 273 0.89 8.18 -13.08
CA LEU A 273 -0.19 8.30 -14.06
C LEU A 273 0.33 8.18 -15.49
N ASN A 274 1.36 8.94 -15.86
CA ASN A 274 1.84 9.00 -17.23
C ASN A 274 2.65 7.77 -17.67
N ASN A 275 3.26 7.04 -16.74
CA ASN A 275 4.17 5.94 -17.09
C ASN A 275 3.66 4.56 -16.70
N ILE A 276 2.69 4.45 -15.80
CA ILE A 276 2.13 3.18 -15.38
C ILE A 276 0.68 3.09 -15.86
N TYR A 277 -0.19 3.98 -15.39
CA TYR A 277 -1.62 3.93 -15.71
C TYR A 277 -1.89 4.19 -17.20
N ASP A 278 -1.30 5.24 -17.77
CA ASP A 278 -1.46 5.58 -19.19
C ASP A 278 -1.01 4.45 -20.13
N LYS A 279 0.08 3.75 -19.80
CA LYS A 279 0.55 2.58 -20.56
C LYS A 279 -0.41 1.39 -20.51
N LEU A 280 -1.29 1.39 -19.54
CA LEU A 280 -2.32 0.37 -19.30
C LEU A 280 -3.73 0.88 -19.64
N ASN A 281 -3.83 1.96 -20.43
CA ASN A 281 -5.08 2.58 -20.87
C ASN A 281 -5.99 3.02 -19.72
N ILE A 282 -5.39 3.42 -18.60
CA ILE A 282 -6.11 4.04 -17.48
C ILE A 282 -5.80 5.52 -17.46
N TYR A 283 -6.80 6.35 -17.66
CA TYR A 283 -6.70 7.79 -17.74
C TYR A 283 -7.50 8.48 -16.66
N VAL A 284 -7.09 9.69 -16.35
CA VAL A 284 -7.86 10.56 -15.45
C VAL A 284 -8.99 11.21 -16.25
N SER A 285 -10.22 10.91 -15.89
CA SER A 285 -11.41 11.56 -16.41
C SER A 285 -12.03 12.49 -15.36
N LYS A 286 -12.82 13.46 -15.83
CA LYS A 286 -13.56 14.36 -14.97
C LYS A 286 -15.04 14.05 -15.07
N ASP A 287 -15.63 13.57 -13.97
CA ASP A 287 -17.07 13.42 -13.84
C ASP A 287 -17.62 14.54 -12.94
N LYS A 288 -18.46 15.41 -13.52
CA LYS A 288 -19.03 16.61 -12.85
C LYS A 288 -17.95 17.46 -12.17
N ASN A 289 -17.79 17.34 -10.85
CA ASN A 289 -16.84 18.09 -10.04
C ASN A 289 -15.76 17.21 -9.40
N THR A 290 -15.64 15.95 -9.82
CA THR A 290 -14.65 15.01 -9.29
C THR A 290 -13.81 14.43 -10.43
N TYR A 291 -12.56 14.14 -10.14
CA TYR A 291 -11.68 13.40 -11.04
C TYR A 291 -11.66 11.93 -10.60
N CYS A 292 -11.73 11.04 -11.56
CA CYS A 292 -11.66 9.60 -11.34
C CYS A 292 -10.73 8.94 -12.37
N LEU A 293 -10.31 7.71 -12.07
CA LEU A 293 -9.60 6.88 -13.03
C LEU A 293 -10.63 6.12 -13.86
N GLY A 294 -10.47 6.14 -15.17
CA GLY A 294 -11.29 5.40 -16.11
C GLY A 294 -10.42 4.63 -17.10
N VAL A 295 -10.99 3.68 -17.79
CA VAL A 295 -10.31 2.89 -18.82
C VAL A 295 -10.93 3.20 -20.18
N TYR A 296 -10.09 3.51 -21.17
CA TYR A 296 -10.51 3.91 -22.50
C TYR A 296 -9.70 3.16 -23.55
N ASP A 297 -10.31 2.89 -24.73
CA ASP A 297 -9.62 2.19 -25.83
C ASP A 297 -8.57 3.08 -26.49
N ASP A 298 -8.88 4.36 -26.69
CA ASP A 298 -7.98 5.37 -27.25
C ASP A 298 -8.07 6.69 -26.47
N LYS A 299 -6.99 7.49 -26.53
CA LYS A 299 -7.03 8.89 -26.07
C LYS A 299 -7.85 9.69 -27.08
N GLU A 300 -9.04 10.12 -26.70
CA GLU A 300 -9.72 11.19 -27.39
C GLU A 300 -9.00 12.53 -27.23
#